data_2630e722670663a4d6c04442e30069de
#
_entry.id   2630e722670663a4d6c04442e30069de
#
_cell.length_a   1.000
_cell.length_b   1.000
_cell.length_c   1.000
_cell.angle_alpha   90.00
_cell.angle_beta   90.00
_cell.angle_gamma   90.00
#
_symmetry.space_group_name_H-M   'P 1'
#
loop_
_entity.id
_entity.type
_entity.pdbx_description
1 polymer ?
#
loop_
_entity_poly.entity_id
_entity_poly.type
_entity_poly.pdbx_seq_one_letter_code
_entity_poly.pdbx_strand_id
1 'polypeptide(L)'
;MFTFSVMSVNKEVCCLTWAVVGLELMTFPSSRSLPRILDRGLFLFLREMKAKPFIKWVGGKSQLLEQLDSHLPANFENWQNVTYIEPFVGGGAMLFYMLQHYKNIKRAIINDVNQDLITCYRIVRDNPNELIKSLSDIQNTYLSLSTEEERKNFFHLIRNRYNEKNLDPIENTTYFFFLNRTCFNGLYRVNKKGSFNVPFGKYSNPTICDNDIILADSELLKRIEILDGDFESTFSYAEGNTLFYFDPPYRPLSETSSFTDYSKDSFNDDAQIRLKKFCDRINDGGYKFLLSNSDCKRENEEKSFFDDLFNAYQIDRVWATRSINSNPSKRGKLTEILVRNYIEIKKK
;
A
#
# COMPACT_ATOMS: atom_id res chain seq x y z
N MET A 1 6.15 53.07 -9.05
CA MET A 1 5.71 52.35 -10.26
C MET A 1 6.64 51.17 -10.47
N PHE A 2 6.33 50.03 -9.80
CA PHE A 2 7.13 48.79 -9.93
C PHE A 2 6.24 47.77 -10.58
N THR A 3 6.56 47.44 -11.82
CA THR A 3 5.95 46.35 -12.57
C THR A 3 6.57 45.04 -12.08
N PHE A 4 5.80 44.23 -11.35
CA PHE A 4 6.15 42.85 -11.08
C PHE A 4 5.83 42.00 -12.31
N SER A 5 6.85 41.52 -12.98
CA SER A 5 6.76 40.44 -13.94
C SER A 5 6.73 39.15 -13.15
N VAL A 6 5.54 38.60 -12.88
CA VAL A 6 5.37 37.27 -12.34
C VAL A 6 5.37 36.31 -13.52
N MET A 7 6.46 35.60 -13.71
CA MET A 7 6.50 34.43 -14.60
C MET A 7 5.51 33.39 -14.13
N SER A 8 4.78 32.89 -15.09
CA SER A 8 3.69 31.90 -15.00
C SER A 8 3.86 30.79 -13.98
N VAL A 9 3.39 31.01 -12.77
CA VAL A 9 2.90 29.97 -11.90
C VAL A 9 1.41 29.88 -12.17
N ASN A 10 0.92 28.70 -12.46
CA ASN A 10 -0.46 28.41 -12.88
C ASN A 10 -1.48 29.27 -12.12
N LYS A 11 -2.25 30.10 -12.80
CA LYS A 11 -3.29 30.97 -12.23
C LYS A 11 -4.31 30.20 -11.36
N GLU A 12 -4.53 28.94 -11.66
CA GLU A 12 -5.45 28.06 -10.93
C GLU A 12 -4.98 27.71 -9.52
N VAL A 13 -3.68 27.49 -9.31
CA VAL A 13 -3.11 27.19 -7.98
C VAL A 13 -3.21 28.42 -7.08
N CYS A 14 -3.03 29.61 -7.65
CA CYS A 14 -3.13 30.87 -6.89
C CYS A 14 -4.59 31.16 -6.46
N CYS A 15 -5.58 30.92 -7.34
CA CYS A 15 -7.00 31.09 -7.02
C CYS A 15 -7.53 30.10 -5.99
N LEU A 16 -7.08 28.83 -6.05
CA LEU A 16 -7.49 27.81 -5.07
C LEU A 16 -6.94 28.10 -3.66
N THR A 17 -5.69 28.59 -3.56
CA THR A 17 -5.12 28.99 -2.26
C THR A 17 -5.89 30.13 -1.60
N TRP A 18 -6.41 31.08 -2.38
CA TRP A 18 -7.19 32.23 -1.87
C TRP A 18 -8.62 31.85 -1.48
N ALA A 19 -9.23 30.89 -2.18
CA ALA A 19 -10.59 30.43 -1.91
C ALA A 19 -10.70 29.58 -0.66
N VAL A 20 -9.64 28.83 -0.31
CA VAL A 20 -9.63 27.91 0.84
C VAL A 20 -9.23 28.62 2.16
N VAL A 21 -8.46 29.70 2.11
CA VAL A 21 -7.88 30.31 3.33
C VAL A 21 -8.68 31.51 3.85
N GLY A 22 -9.67 32.05 3.11
CA GLY A 22 -10.52 33.16 3.57
C GLY A 22 -9.74 34.39 4.09
N LEU A 23 -8.57 34.66 3.51
CA LEU A 23 -7.70 35.77 3.94
C LEU A 23 -8.12 37.05 3.25
N GLU A 24 -8.75 37.93 4.00
CA GLU A 24 -8.87 39.35 3.63
C GLU A 24 -7.47 40.00 3.46
N LEU A 25 -7.36 40.90 2.50
CA LEU A 25 -6.14 41.61 2.12
C LEU A 25 -5.45 42.26 3.35
N MET A 26 -4.48 41.58 3.93
CA MET A 26 -3.55 42.19 4.87
C MET A 26 -2.29 42.67 4.13
N THR A 27 -1.95 43.92 4.32
CA THR A 27 -0.71 44.54 3.84
C THR A 27 0.48 43.93 4.60
N PHE A 28 1.39 43.27 3.90
CA PHE A 28 2.55 42.59 4.46
C PHE A 28 3.73 43.55 4.70
N PRO A 29 4.32 43.60 5.90
CA PRO A 29 5.63 44.20 6.11
C PRO A 29 6.73 43.14 5.99
N SER A 30 7.68 43.45 5.11
CA SER A 30 9.03 42.90 4.93
C SER A 30 9.21 41.41 4.56
N SER A 31 10.16 41.17 3.67
CA SER A 31 10.49 40.01 2.85
C SER A 31 11.00 38.75 3.57
N ARG A 32 11.02 38.70 4.92
CA ARG A 32 11.58 37.56 5.67
C ARG A 32 10.55 36.55 6.17
N SER A 33 9.26 36.77 6.01
CA SER A 33 8.20 35.89 6.54
C SER A 33 7.48 35.03 5.48
N LEU A 34 7.68 35.28 4.19
CA LEU A 34 7.01 34.56 3.11
C LEU A 34 7.26 33.03 3.06
N PRO A 35 8.49 32.52 3.23
CA PRO A 35 8.73 31.08 3.14
C PRO A 35 7.96 30.25 4.20
N ARG A 36 7.87 30.78 5.44
CA ARG A 36 7.20 30.08 6.55
C ARG A 36 5.68 30.03 6.44
N ILE A 37 5.06 30.99 5.76
CA ILE A 37 3.61 31.02 5.56
C ILE A 37 3.21 30.09 4.44
N LEU A 38 4.00 30.00 3.36
CA LEU A 38 3.80 29.07 2.26
C LEU A 38 3.98 27.62 2.74
N ASP A 39 5.01 27.33 3.54
CA ASP A 39 5.22 26.02 4.15
C ASP A 39 4.06 25.61 5.07
N ARG A 40 3.54 26.54 5.88
CA ARG A 40 2.40 26.25 6.75
C ARG A 40 1.10 26.04 5.98
N GLY A 41 0.85 26.82 4.93
CA GLY A 41 -0.32 26.68 4.07
C GLY A 41 -0.29 25.36 3.30
N LEU A 42 0.84 24.99 2.74
CA LEU A 42 1.06 23.70 2.08
C LEU A 42 0.92 22.53 3.07
N PHE A 43 1.50 22.67 4.27
CA PHE A 43 1.39 21.66 5.33
C PHE A 43 -0.05 21.48 5.83
N LEU A 44 -0.83 22.54 5.97
CA LEU A 44 -2.25 22.47 6.34
C LEU A 44 -3.09 21.85 5.22
N PHE A 45 -2.81 22.19 3.96
CA PHE A 45 -3.47 21.60 2.80
C PHE A 45 -3.19 20.09 2.69
N LEU A 46 -1.93 19.67 2.83
CA LEU A 46 -1.55 18.25 2.83
C LEU A 46 -2.09 17.48 4.03
N ARG A 47 -2.39 18.15 5.15
CA ARG A 47 -2.99 17.53 6.33
C ARG A 47 -4.46 17.13 6.13
N GLU A 48 -5.19 17.77 5.23
CA GLU A 48 -6.57 17.39 4.85
C GLU A 48 -6.61 16.26 3.81
N MET A 49 -5.50 16.03 3.10
CA MET A 49 -5.40 14.97 2.11
C MET A 49 -5.16 13.63 2.81
N LYS A 50 -6.05 12.68 2.57
CA LYS A 50 -5.93 11.32 3.10
C LYS A 50 -5.00 10.50 2.22
N ALA A 51 -3.88 10.08 2.78
CA ALA A 51 -3.01 9.09 2.16
C ALA A 51 -3.75 7.74 2.02
N LYS A 52 -3.48 7.04 0.93
CA LYS A 52 -4.08 5.73 0.62
C LYS A 52 -3.19 4.97 -0.37
N PRO A 53 -3.36 3.67 -0.53
CA PRO A 53 -2.57 2.90 -1.50
C PRO A 53 -2.46 3.56 -2.86
N PHE A 54 -1.26 3.94 -3.28
CA PHE A 54 -0.98 4.58 -4.56
C PHE A 54 -1.05 3.63 -5.76
N ILE A 55 -1.02 2.31 -5.51
CA ILE A 55 -1.17 1.25 -6.51
C ILE A 55 -2.34 0.33 -6.16
N LYS A 56 -2.86 -0.38 -7.16
CA LYS A 56 -3.77 -1.51 -6.94
C LYS A 56 -2.94 -2.74 -6.58
N TRP A 57 -3.28 -3.40 -5.49
CA TRP A 57 -2.59 -4.61 -5.05
C TRP A 57 -3.58 -5.71 -4.72
N VAL A 58 -3.25 -6.95 -5.13
CA VAL A 58 -4.11 -8.11 -4.86
C VAL A 58 -4.14 -8.37 -3.36
N GLY A 59 -5.32 -8.66 -2.82
CA GLY A 59 -5.46 -8.87 -1.37
C GLY A 59 -5.57 -7.59 -0.55
N GLY A 60 -5.66 -6.41 -1.18
CA GLY A 60 -5.74 -5.13 -0.46
C GLY A 60 -6.85 -5.10 0.59
N LYS A 61 -6.52 -4.74 1.83
CA LYS A 61 -7.37 -4.81 3.02
C LYS A 61 -8.30 -3.62 3.24
N SER A 62 -8.45 -2.72 2.25
CA SER A 62 -9.24 -1.48 2.43
C SER A 62 -10.67 -1.71 2.92
N GLN A 63 -11.29 -2.85 2.63
CA GLN A 63 -12.63 -3.21 3.11
C GLN A 63 -12.65 -3.84 4.50
N LEU A 64 -11.50 -4.23 5.02
CA LEU A 64 -11.37 -4.89 6.32
C LEU A 64 -10.77 -3.98 7.39
N LEU A 65 -10.38 -2.74 7.05
CA LEU A 65 -9.65 -1.85 7.97
C LEU A 65 -10.38 -1.64 9.29
N GLU A 66 -11.71 -1.42 9.27
CA GLU A 66 -12.49 -1.26 10.50
C GLU A 66 -12.51 -2.54 11.35
N GLN A 67 -12.58 -3.72 10.71
CA GLN A 67 -12.53 -4.99 11.43
C GLN A 67 -11.12 -5.25 11.98
N LEU A 68 -10.06 -4.97 11.21
CA LEU A 68 -8.67 -5.05 11.69
C LEU A 68 -8.44 -4.11 12.86
N ASP A 69 -8.92 -2.89 12.77
CA ASP A 69 -8.83 -1.88 13.83
C ASP A 69 -9.48 -2.35 15.13
N SER A 70 -10.68 -2.94 15.03
CA SER A 70 -11.40 -3.48 16.19
C SER A 70 -10.69 -4.68 16.86
N HIS A 71 -9.70 -5.27 16.19
CA HIS A 71 -8.88 -6.38 16.71
C HIS A 71 -7.48 -5.95 17.15
N LEU A 72 -7.18 -4.65 17.16
CA LEU A 72 -5.93 -4.14 17.76
C LEU A 72 -5.87 -4.43 19.27
N PRO A 73 -4.68 -4.42 19.88
CA PRO A 73 -4.55 -4.59 21.33
C PRO A 73 -5.41 -3.59 22.10
N ALA A 74 -6.00 -4.01 23.24
CA ALA A 74 -6.81 -3.13 24.07
C ALA A 74 -6.05 -1.85 24.46
N ASN A 75 -6.72 -0.71 24.30
CA ASN A 75 -6.16 0.62 24.57
C ASN A 75 -4.89 0.94 23.76
N PHE A 76 -4.78 0.39 22.54
CA PHE A 76 -3.62 0.61 21.67
C PHE A 76 -3.33 2.10 21.46
N GLU A 77 -4.35 2.93 21.37
CA GLU A 77 -4.24 4.39 21.25
C GLU A 77 -3.49 5.06 22.42
N ASN A 78 -3.46 4.39 23.60
CA ASN A 78 -2.80 4.88 24.80
C ASN A 78 -1.36 4.34 24.98
N TRP A 79 -0.95 3.40 24.14
CA TRP A 79 0.43 2.91 24.18
C TRP A 79 1.41 4.02 23.85
N GLN A 80 2.55 4.03 24.55
CA GLN A 80 3.56 5.06 24.34
C GLN A 80 4.66 4.57 23.41
N ASN A 81 5.12 5.44 22.52
CA ASN A 81 6.27 5.19 21.65
C ASN A 81 6.16 3.87 20.87
N VAL A 82 5.03 3.68 20.18
CA VAL A 82 4.77 2.45 19.41
C VAL A 82 5.72 2.35 18.23
N THR A 83 6.32 1.16 18.09
CA THR A 83 6.96 0.70 16.85
C THR A 83 5.97 -0.19 16.08
N TYR A 84 5.65 0.19 14.85
CA TYR A 84 4.73 -0.53 13.97
C TYR A 84 5.50 -1.19 12.83
N ILE A 85 5.31 -2.48 12.59
CA ILE A 85 6.07 -3.24 11.59
C ILE A 85 5.13 -4.02 10.67
N GLU A 86 5.25 -3.81 9.35
CA GLU A 86 4.58 -4.61 8.32
C GLU A 86 5.61 -5.39 7.47
N PRO A 87 5.85 -6.68 7.76
CA PRO A 87 6.79 -7.51 7.01
C PRO A 87 6.35 -7.86 5.57
N PHE A 88 5.06 -7.67 5.24
CA PHE A 88 4.44 -7.90 3.94
C PHE A 88 3.55 -6.70 3.60
N VAL A 89 4.17 -5.56 3.24
CA VAL A 89 3.42 -4.30 3.09
C VAL A 89 2.46 -4.30 1.91
N GLY A 90 2.80 -4.99 0.80
CA GLY A 90 1.97 -4.98 -0.39
C GLY A 90 1.55 -3.57 -0.81
N GLY A 91 0.24 -3.33 -0.94
CA GLY A 91 -0.30 -2.00 -1.27
C GLY A 91 -0.32 -1.00 -0.12
N GLY A 92 -0.01 -1.40 1.11
CA GLY A 92 0.09 -0.51 2.29
C GLY A 92 -1.25 -0.02 2.85
N ALA A 93 -2.36 -0.73 2.62
CA ALA A 93 -3.66 -0.27 3.10
C ALA A 93 -3.69 -0.11 4.62
N MET A 94 -3.14 -1.08 5.37
CA MET A 94 -3.06 -0.99 6.82
C MET A 94 -2.02 0.02 7.28
N LEU A 95 -0.87 0.11 6.61
CA LEU A 95 0.17 1.11 6.88
C LEU A 95 -0.42 2.54 6.88
N PHE A 96 -1.03 2.95 5.76
CA PHE A 96 -1.59 4.29 5.63
C PHE A 96 -2.72 4.55 6.63
N TYR A 97 -3.54 3.52 6.92
CA TYR A 97 -4.56 3.60 7.95
C TYR A 97 -3.93 3.87 9.33
N MET A 98 -2.99 3.03 9.75
CA MET A 98 -2.35 3.12 11.08
C MET A 98 -1.63 4.46 11.28
N LEU A 99 -0.87 4.93 10.30
CA LEU A 99 -0.11 6.18 10.40
C LEU A 99 -1.00 7.44 10.47
N GLN A 100 -2.22 7.38 9.93
CA GLN A 100 -3.17 8.49 9.99
C GLN A 100 -3.99 8.51 11.28
N HIS A 101 -4.37 7.31 11.79
CA HIS A 101 -5.25 7.21 12.96
C HIS A 101 -4.50 7.18 14.29
N TYR A 102 -3.28 6.63 14.31
CA TYR A 102 -2.53 6.38 15.55
C TYR A 102 -1.28 7.24 15.67
N LYS A 103 -1.42 8.40 16.34
CA LYS A 103 -0.31 9.36 16.58
C LYS A 103 0.75 8.86 17.57
N ASN A 104 0.43 7.82 18.33
CA ASN A 104 1.35 7.14 19.24
C ASN A 104 2.37 6.26 18.52
N ILE A 105 2.17 5.95 17.25
CA ILE A 105 3.18 5.31 16.38
C ILE A 105 4.28 6.35 16.11
N LYS A 106 5.45 6.12 16.71
CA LYS A 106 6.63 6.99 16.57
C LYS A 106 7.63 6.47 15.55
N ARG A 107 7.62 5.17 15.31
CA ARG A 107 8.47 4.48 14.35
C ARG A 107 7.63 3.48 13.56
N ALA A 108 7.81 3.44 12.25
CA ALA A 108 7.18 2.44 11.42
C ALA A 108 8.21 1.83 10.46
N ILE A 109 8.14 0.51 10.28
CA ILE A 109 9.01 -0.27 9.41
C ILE A 109 8.14 -1.07 8.47
N ILE A 110 8.43 -0.97 7.17
CA ILE A 110 7.79 -1.81 6.15
C ILE A 110 8.81 -2.66 5.43
N ASN A 111 8.38 -3.82 4.98
CA ASN A 111 9.17 -4.73 4.16
C ASN A 111 8.29 -5.42 3.13
N ASP A 112 8.89 -5.77 2.01
CA ASP A 112 8.32 -6.71 1.03
C ASP A 112 9.47 -7.37 0.27
N VAL A 113 9.25 -8.60 -0.19
CA VAL A 113 10.21 -9.32 -1.01
C VAL A 113 10.25 -8.78 -2.45
N ASN A 114 9.20 -8.07 -2.87
CA ASN A 114 9.09 -7.50 -4.20
C ASN A 114 9.89 -6.19 -4.31
N GLN A 115 11.08 -6.26 -4.88
CA GLN A 115 11.98 -5.12 -5.04
C GLN A 115 11.41 -4.00 -5.92
N ASP A 116 10.62 -4.33 -6.96
CA ASP A 116 9.98 -3.32 -7.81
C ASP A 116 8.96 -2.51 -6.99
N LEU A 117 8.19 -3.19 -6.13
CA LEU A 117 7.25 -2.55 -5.21
C LEU A 117 7.97 -1.66 -4.19
N ILE A 118 9.03 -2.17 -3.56
CA ILE A 118 9.82 -1.40 -2.59
C ILE A 118 10.48 -0.19 -3.25
N THR A 119 10.94 -0.32 -4.49
CA THR A 119 11.44 0.81 -5.27
C THR A 119 10.37 1.89 -5.44
N CYS A 120 9.11 1.49 -5.72
CA CYS A 120 8.00 2.45 -5.79
C CYS A 120 7.80 3.21 -4.46
N TYR A 121 7.83 2.52 -3.31
CA TYR A 121 7.74 3.17 -2.00
C TYR A 121 8.86 4.18 -1.78
N ARG A 122 10.10 3.82 -2.11
CA ARG A 122 11.27 4.71 -1.99
C ARG A 122 11.13 5.93 -2.89
N ILE A 123 10.74 5.76 -4.16
CA ILE A 123 10.57 6.86 -5.12
C ILE A 123 9.40 7.77 -4.73
N VAL A 124 8.25 7.23 -4.28
CA VAL A 124 7.14 8.04 -3.76
C VAL A 124 7.60 8.86 -2.55
N ARG A 125 8.42 8.30 -1.65
CA ARG A 125 8.95 9.00 -0.49
C ARG A 125 9.94 10.11 -0.87
N ASP A 126 10.92 9.79 -1.71
CA ASP A 126 12.13 10.60 -1.89
C ASP A 126 12.07 11.53 -3.10
N ASN A 127 11.35 11.13 -4.18
CA ASN A 127 11.29 11.84 -5.46
C ASN A 127 9.84 12.07 -5.98
N PRO A 128 8.88 12.51 -5.13
CA PRO A 128 7.47 12.58 -5.53
C PRO A 128 7.22 13.51 -6.71
N ASN A 129 7.90 14.66 -6.77
CA ASN A 129 7.69 15.64 -7.84
C ASN A 129 8.19 15.15 -9.21
N GLU A 130 9.34 14.47 -9.24
CA GLU A 130 9.89 13.90 -10.46
C GLU A 130 9.02 12.73 -10.94
N LEU A 131 8.53 11.91 -10.03
CA LEU A 131 7.58 10.83 -10.32
C LEU A 131 6.27 11.37 -10.87
N ILE A 132 5.69 12.40 -10.25
CA ILE A 132 4.46 13.05 -10.72
C ILE A 132 4.64 13.59 -12.15
N LYS A 133 5.77 14.25 -12.43
CA LYS A 133 6.07 14.74 -13.78
C LYS A 133 6.08 13.59 -14.79
N SER A 134 6.84 12.54 -14.51
CA SER A 134 6.97 11.39 -15.41
C SER A 134 5.64 10.65 -15.60
N LEU A 135 4.85 10.48 -14.52
CA LEU A 135 3.51 9.88 -14.59
C LEU A 135 2.52 10.75 -15.37
N SER A 136 2.61 12.09 -15.24
CA SER A 136 1.76 13.00 -16.00
C SER A 136 2.08 12.94 -17.49
N ASP A 137 3.36 12.88 -17.86
CA ASP A 137 3.80 12.80 -19.24
C ASP A 137 3.32 11.50 -19.90
N ILE A 138 3.50 10.36 -19.25
CA ILE A 138 3.03 9.06 -19.78
C ILE A 138 1.49 8.97 -19.81
N GLN A 139 0.79 9.57 -18.83
CA GLN A 139 -0.67 9.67 -18.81
C GLN A 139 -1.19 10.49 -19.99
N ASN A 140 -0.61 11.68 -20.22
CA ASN A 140 -0.99 12.55 -21.34
C ASN A 140 -0.77 11.84 -22.68
N THR A 141 0.37 11.15 -22.83
CA THR A 141 0.65 10.34 -24.02
C THR A 141 -0.42 9.25 -24.21
N TYR A 142 -0.74 8.49 -23.17
CA TYR A 142 -1.75 7.45 -23.26
C TYR A 142 -3.15 7.98 -23.58
N LEU A 143 -3.56 9.07 -22.97
CA LEU A 143 -4.88 9.69 -23.16
C LEU A 143 -5.02 10.37 -24.54
N SER A 144 -3.93 10.78 -25.18
CA SER A 144 -3.94 11.33 -26.55
C SER A 144 -4.20 10.25 -27.63
N LEU A 145 -4.06 8.96 -27.29
CA LEU A 145 -4.29 7.87 -28.23
C LEU A 145 -5.80 7.68 -28.47
N SER A 146 -6.19 7.69 -29.74
CA SER A 146 -7.61 7.72 -30.11
C SER A 146 -8.28 6.36 -30.09
N THR A 147 -7.53 5.28 -30.43
CA THR A 147 -8.08 3.94 -30.60
C THR A 147 -7.64 2.97 -29.50
N GLU A 148 -8.43 1.90 -29.29
CA GLU A 148 -8.03 0.82 -28.36
C GLU A 148 -6.73 0.14 -28.84
N GLU A 149 -6.54 0.00 -30.15
CA GLU A 149 -5.35 -0.66 -30.70
C GLU A 149 -4.07 0.18 -30.46
N GLU A 150 -4.13 1.49 -30.63
CA GLU A 150 -3.03 2.40 -30.29
C GLU A 150 -2.67 2.29 -28.81
N ARG A 151 -3.66 2.34 -27.92
CA ARG A 151 -3.45 2.18 -26.47
C ARG A 151 -2.86 0.82 -26.12
N LYS A 152 -3.31 -0.25 -26.77
CA LYS A 152 -2.77 -1.60 -26.58
C LYS A 152 -1.32 -1.70 -27.07
N ASN A 153 -1.00 -1.10 -28.21
CA ASN A 153 0.37 -1.09 -28.73
C ASN A 153 1.30 -0.31 -27.81
N PHE A 154 0.86 0.84 -27.30
CA PHE A 154 1.61 1.63 -26.31
C PHE A 154 1.80 0.85 -25.00
N PHE A 155 0.76 0.18 -24.49
CA PHE A 155 0.88 -0.70 -23.33
C PHE A 155 1.94 -1.78 -23.54
N HIS A 156 1.95 -2.43 -24.69
CA HIS A 156 2.95 -3.46 -24.98
C HIS A 156 4.36 -2.89 -25.11
N LEU A 157 4.52 -1.71 -25.69
CA LEU A 157 5.79 -1.00 -25.75
C LEU A 157 6.35 -0.77 -24.32
N ILE A 158 5.57 -0.16 -23.45
CA ILE A 158 5.99 0.10 -22.05
C ILE A 158 6.25 -1.21 -21.31
N ARG A 159 5.41 -2.24 -21.47
CA ARG A 159 5.62 -3.55 -20.85
C ARG A 159 6.93 -4.20 -21.26
N ASN A 160 7.28 -4.10 -22.54
CA ASN A 160 8.53 -4.66 -23.06
C ASN A 160 9.73 -3.91 -22.45
N ARG A 161 9.69 -2.57 -22.44
CA ARG A 161 10.72 -1.74 -21.81
C ARG A 161 10.89 -2.06 -20.32
N TYR A 162 9.78 -2.15 -19.57
CA TYR A 162 9.78 -2.52 -18.16
C TYR A 162 10.47 -3.90 -17.93
N ASN A 163 10.23 -4.84 -18.84
CA ASN A 163 10.77 -6.19 -18.74
C ASN A 163 12.26 -6.31 -19.13
N GLU A 164 12.87 -5.28 -19.71
CA GLU A 164 14.32 -5.24 -19.98
C GLU A 164 15.16 -5.14 -18.68
N LYS A 165 14.55 -4.68 -17.57
CA LYS A 165 15.15 -4.59 -16.23
C LYS A 165 16.45 -3.75 -16.16
N ASN A 166 16.57 -2.76 -17.05
CA ASN A 166 17.72 -1.85 -17.15
C ASN A 166 17.33 -0.37 -17.00
N LEU A 167 16.20 -0.09 -16.36
CA LEU A 167 15.65 1.23 -16.16
C LEU A 167 16.22 1.90 -14.91
N ASP A 168 16.30 3.23 -14.92
CA ASP A 168 16.54 3.96 -13.68
C ASP A 168 15.32 3.85 -12.74
N PRO A 169 15.48 4.12 -11.43
CA PRO A 169 14.41 3.90 -10.45
C PRO A 169 13.13 4.70 -10.71
N ILE A 170 13.23 5.92 -11.25
CA ILE A 170 12.05 6.76 -11.54
C ILE A 170 11.31 6.21 -12.76
N GLU A 171 12.02 5.88 -13.83
CA GLU A 171 11.45 5.28 -15.03
C GLU A 171 10.80 3.92 -14.72
N ASN A 172 11.50 3.07 -13.93
CA ASN A 172 10.97 1.78 -13.47
C ASN A 172 9.66 1.97 -12.69
N THR A 173 9.63 2.91 -11.74
CA THR A 173 8.44 3.22 -10.94
C THR A 173 7.31 3.77 -11.82
N THR A 174 7.62 4.67 -12.76
CA THR A 174 6.65 5.22 -13.72
C THR A 174 6.00 4.12 -14.54
N TYR A 175 6.79 3.18 -15.07
CA TYR A 175 6.26 2.08 -15.86
C TYR A 175 5.51 1.07 -15.01
N PHE A 176 5.95 0.83 -13.76
CA PHE A 176 5.20 0.00 -12.81
C PHE A 176 3.79 0.58 -12.56
N PHE A 177 3.68 1.88 -12.25
CA PHE A 177 2.39 2.56 -12.06
C PHE A 177 1.53 2.50 -13.32
N PHE A 178 2.11 2.83 -14.47
CA PHE A 178 1.42 2.77 -15.75
C PHE A 178 0.85 1.37 -16.02
N LEU A 179 1.66 0.33 -15.90
CA LEU A 179 1.24 -1.05 -16.11
C LEU A 179 0.17 -1.46 -15.12
N ASN A 180 0.32 -1.13 -13.83
CA ASN A 180 -0.66 -1.42 -12.80
C ASN A 180 -2.03 -0.74 -13.07
N ARG A 181 -2.03 0.48 -13.60
CA ARG A 181 -3.25 1.24 -13.88
C ARG A 181 -3.91 0.88 -15.21
N THR A 182 -3.16 0.29 -16.15
CA THR A 182 -3.64 0.01 -17.52
C THR A 182 -3.77 -1.48 -17.83
N CYS A 183 -3.24 -2.38 -17.00
CA CYS A 183 -3.40 -3.81 -17.16
C CYS A 183 -4.76 -4.33 -16.66
N PHE A 184 -5.09 -5.56 -17.00
CA PHE A 184 -6.32 -6.24 -16.58
C PHE A 184 -6.44 -6.29 -15.06
N ASN A 185 -7.48 -5.67 -14.52
CA ASN A 185 -7.83 -5.58 -13.08
C ASN A 185 -6.75 -4.98 -12.17
N GLY A 186 -5.73 -4.32 -12.71
CA GLY A 186 -4.62 -3.77 -11.91
C GLY A 186 -3.80 -4.85 -11.20
N LEU A 187 -3.71 -6.03 -11.79
CA LEU A 187 -2.95 -7.15 -11.23
C LEU A 187 -1.45 -6.91 -11.37
N TYR A 188 -0.67 -7.41 -10.41
CA TYR A 188 0.77 -7.60 -10.59
C TYR A 188 1.04 -9.11 -10.70
N ARG A 189 1.65 -9.51 -11.78
CA ARG A 189 2.06 -10.90 -11.99
C ARG A 189 3.28 -10.97 -12.89
N VAL A 190 4.23 -11.81 -12.53
CA VAL A 190 5.41 -12.11 -13.32
C VAL A 190 5.43 -13.59 -13.71
N ASN A 191 6.07 -13.89 -14.83
CA ASN A 191 6.33 -15.27 -15.26
C ASN A 191 7.58 -15.84 -14.54
N LYS A 192 7.93 -17.10 -14.80
CA LYS A 192 9.12 -17.77 -14.23
C LYS A 192 10.45 -17.07 -14.50
N LYS A 193 10.50 -16.16 -15.49
CA LYS A 193 11.68 -15.34 -15.82
C LYS A 193 11.68 -13.98 -15.11
N GLY A 194 10.69 -13.70 -14.24
CA GLY A 194 10.52 -12.42 -13.57
C GLY A 194 9.93 -11.31 -14.45
N SER A 195 9.44 -11.62 -15.66
CA SER A 195 8.85 -10.63 -16.56
C SER A 195 7.37 -10.42 -16.28
N PHE A 196 6.93 -9.16 -16.19
CA PHE A 196 5.53 -8.78 -16.06
C PHE A 196 4.71 -9.31 -17.27
N ASN A 197 3.61 -10.02 -17.01
CA ASN A 197 2.88 -10.74 -18.04
C ASN A 197 1.34 -10.57 -17.97
N VAL A 198 0.84 -9.58 -17.22
CA VAL A 198 -0.60 -9.30 -17.17
C VAL A 198 -1.05 -8.71 -18.51
N PRO A 199 -2.21 -9.11 -19.05
CA PRO A 199 -2.76 -8.57 -20.29
C PRO A 199 -3.18 -7.09 -20.17
N PHE A 200 -3.32 -6.43 -21.31
CA PHE A 200 -3.92 -5.10 -21.40
C PHE A 200 -5.35 -5.06 -20.87
N GLY A 201 -5.70 -4.04 -20.09
CA GLY A 201 -6.98 -3.91 -19.37
C GLY A 201 -8.07 -3.17 -20.14
N LYS A 202 -7.77 -2.61 -21.33
CA LYS A 202 -8.72 -1.88 -22.21
C LYS A 202 -9.34 -0.62 -21.62
N TYR A 203 -8.71 -0.02 -20.59
CA TYR A 203 -9.20 1.23 -20.02
C TYR A 203 -8.94 2.40 -20.96
N SER A 204 -9.97 3.20 -21.25
CA SER A 204 -9.87 4.40 -22.10
C SER A 204 -9.40 5.63 -21.35
N ASN A 205 -9.75 5.74 -20.07
CA ASN A 205 -9.43 6.90 -19.24
C ASN A 205 -8.99 6.47 -17.82
N PRO A 206 -7.86 5.76 -17.66
CA PRO A 206 -7.35 5.39 -16.36
C PRO A 206 -6.68 6.59 -15.68
N THR A 207 -6.88 6.76 -14.38
CA THR A 207 -6.06 7.68 -13.57
C THR A 207 -4.71 7.01 -13.32
N ILE A 208 -3.68 7.38 -14.08
CA ILE A 208 -2.31 6.86 -13.94
C ILE A 208 -1.56 7.68 -12.91
N CYS A 209 -1.66 9.00 -12.97
CA CYS A 209 -1.10 9.95 -12.03
C CYS A 209 -2.19 10.52 -11.13
N ASP A 210 -2.05 10.35 -9.83
CA ASP A 210 -2.85 11.00 -8.79
C ASP A 210 -1.89 11.83 -7.92
N ASN A 211 -1.70 13.09 -8.31
CA ASN A 211 -0.72 13.98 -7.67
C ASN A 211 -0.94 14.11 -6.18
N ASP A 212 -2.22 14.28 -5.81
CA ASP A 212 -2.61 14.52 -4.43
C ASP A 212 -2.26 13.34 -3.55
N ILE A 213 -2.55 12.14 -4.01
CA ILE A 213 -2.22 10.91 -3.29
C ILE A 213 -0.71 10.73 -3.19
N ILE A 214 0.04 10.92 -4.27
CA ILE A 214 1.51 10.76 -4.25
C ILE A 214 2.15 11.72 -3.25
N LEU A 215 1.70 12.98 -3.18
CA LEU A 215 2.22 13.96 -2.23
C LEU A 215 1.82 13.63 -0.79
N ALA A 216 0.57 13.24 -0.54
CA ALA A 216 0.11 12.84 0.79
C ALA A 216 0.85 11.60 1.29
N ASP A 217 1.03 10.60 0.43
CA ASP A 217 1.76 9.38 0.73
C ASP A 217 3.24 9.67 1.00
N SER A 218 3.87 10.50 0.16
CA SER A 218 5.26 10.93 0.36
C SER A 218 5.48 11.52 1.74
N GLU A 219 4.59 12.40 2.19
CA GLU A 219 4.72 13.05 3.51
C GLU A 219 4.64 12.05 4.66
N LEU A 220 3.75 11.06 4.59
CA LEU A 220 3.69 10.00 5.59
C LEU A 220 4.90 9.06 5.54
N LEU A 221 5.36 8.73 4.33
CA LEU A 221 6.46 7.81 4.12
C LEU A 221 7.82 8.36 4.58
N LYS A 222 7.98 9.68 4.73
CA LYS A 222 9.22 10.29 5.28
C LYS A 222 9.58 9.79 6.69
N ARG A 223 8.61 9.28 7.43
CA ARG A 223 8.76 8.86 8.83
C ARG A 223 8.96 7.35 8.99
N ILE A 224 9.12 6.61 7.90
CA ILE A 224 9.20 5.16 7.94
C ILE A 224 10.54 4.63 7.40
N GLU A 225 10.92 3.47 7.91
CA GLU A 225 12.03 2.67 7.38
C GLU A 225 11.48 1.69 6.34
N ILE A 226 12.12 1.66 5.16
CA ILE A 226 11.70 0.83 4.04
C ILE A 226 12.78 -0.22 3.79
N LEU A 227 12.45 -1.45 4.11
CA LEU A 227 13.30 -2.62 3.92
C LEU A 227 12.90 -3.37 2.64
N ASP A 228 13.79 -4.23 2.16
CA ASP A 228 13.56 -5.19 1.10
C ASP A 228 14.13 -6.55 1.48
N GLY A 229 13.38 -7.61 1.24
CA GLY A 229 13.84 -8.96 1.45
C GLY A 229 12.95 -9.82 2.33
N ASP A 230 13.57 -10.74 3.05
CA ASP A 230 12.86 -11.73 3.85
C ASP A 230 12.18 -11.11 5.08
N PHE A 231 10.96 -11.55 5.36
CA PHE A 231 10.13 -11.02 6.46
C PHE A 231 10.77 -11.18 7.85
N GLU A 232 11.58 -12.22 8.06
CA GLU A 232 12.23 -12.46 9.37
C GLU A 232 13.28 -11.41 9.71
N SER A 233 13.83 -10.70 8.71
CA SER A 233 14.80 -9.61 8.92
C SER A 233 14.20 -8.46 9.74
N THR A 234 12.89 -8.29 9.69
CA THR A 234 12.17 -7.24 10.40
C THR A 234 12.22 -7.37 11.92
N PHE A 235 12.54 -8.57 12.45
CA PHE A 235 12.63 -8.79 13.90
C PHE A 235 13.67 -7.91 14.59
N SER A 236 14.78 -7.64 13.93
CA SER A 236 15.87 -6.80 14.48
C SER A 236 15.47 -5.34 14.73
N TYR A 237 14.33 -4.92 14.18
CA TYR A 237 13.78 -3.57 14.35
C TYR A 237 12.75 -3.48 15.48
N ALA A 238 12.38 -4.62 16.09
CA ALA A 238 11.41 -4.65 17.18
C ALA A 238 12.04 -4.13 18.48
N GLU A 239 11.38 -3.18 19.12
CA GLU A 239 11.80 -2.61 20.39
C GLU A 239 10.59 -2.09 21.18
N GLY A 240 10.65 -2.12 22.51
CA GLY A 240 9.61 -1.54 23.37
C GLY A 240 8.20 -2.03 23.03
N ASN A 241 7.29 -1.09 22.83
CA ASN A 241 5.90 -1.37 22.46
C ASN A 241 5.79 -1.63 20.95
N THR A 242 6.14 -2.83 20.49
CA THR A 242 6.06 -3.19 19.07
C THR A 242 4.79 -3.97 18.75
N LEU A 243 4.13 -3.55 17.66
CA LEU A 243 3.05 -4.28 17.00
C LEU A 243 3.46 -4.67 15.59
N PHE A 244 3.47 -5.97 15.30
CA PHE A 244 3.59 -6.51 13.95
C PHE A 244 2.21 -6.70 13.33
N TYR A 245 2.06 -6.31 12.07
CA TYR A 245 0.90 -6.67 11.25
C TYR A 245 1.35 -7.51 10.06
N PHE A 246 0.73 -8.68 9.89
CA PHE A 246 1.04 -9.60 8.81
C PHE A 246 -0.15 -9.75 7.87
N ASP A 247 0.12 -9.56 6.58
CA ASP A 247 -0.77 -9.89 5.47
C ASP A 247 0.02 -10.68 4.41
N PRO A 248 0.45 -11.90 4.73
CA PRO A 248 1.28 -12.71 3.84
C PRO A 248 0.50 -13.15 2.60
N PRO A 249 1.16 -13.61 1.53
CA PRO A 249 0.48 -14.29 0.44
C PRO A 249 -0.38 -15.43 0.97
N TYR A 250 -1.67 -15.45 0.56
CA TYR A 250 -2.64 -16.39 1.10
C TYR A 250 -2.42 -17.82 0.62
N ARG A 251 -2.67 -18.77 1.50
CA ARG A 251 -2.73 -20.18 1.15
C ARG A 251 -3.88 -20.38 0.15
N PRO A 252 -3.66 -21.08 -0.99
CA PRO A 252 -4.71 -21.39 -1.95
C PRO A 252 -5.82 -22.23 -1.32
N LEU A 253 -7.09 -21.89 -1.60
CA LEU A 253 -8.25 -22.61 -1.07
C LEU A 253 -8.48 -24.00 -1.72
N SER A 254 -7.85 -24.28 -2.86
CA SER A 254 -7.95 -25.56 -3.57
C SER A 254 -6.68 -25.86 -4.36
N GLU A 255 -6.39 -27.15 -4.60
CA GLU A 255 -5.26 -27.62 -5.40
C GLU A 255 -5.34 -27.08 -6.86
N THR A 256 -6.54 -26.87 -7.39
CA THR A 256 -6.73 -26.30 -8.73
C THR A 256 -6.43 -24.80 -8.79
N SER A 257 -6.49 -24.07 -7.67
CA SER A 257 -6.08 -22.67 -7.62
C SER A 257 -4.56 -22.50 -7.52
N SER A 258 -3.82 -23.55 -7.13
CA SER A 258 -2.35 -23.54 -7.13
C SER A 258 -1.74 -23.60 -8.54
N PHE A 259 -2.48 -24.05 -9.55
CA PHE A 259 -2.02 -24.08 -10.96
C PHE A 259 -1.82 -22.69 -11.57
N THR A 260 -2.33 -21.62 -10.95
CA THR A 260 -2.11 -20.24 -11.41
C THR A 260 -0.90 -19.57 -10.77
N ASP A 261 -0.32 -20.16 -9.73
CA ASP A 261 0.89 -19.67 -9.06
C ASP A 261 2.16 -20.23 -9.71
N TYR A 262 2.48 -19.71 -10.89
CA TYR A 262 3.73 -20.01 -11.59
C TYR A 262 4.95 -19.25 -11.05
N SER A 263 4.91 -18.68 -9.84
CA SER A 263 6.09 -18.11 -9.22
C SER A 263 6.95 -19.20 -8.58
N LYS A 264 8.27 -19.13 -8.77
CA LYS A 264 9.25 -20.05 -8.17
C LYS A 264 9.25 -20.02 -6.65
N ASP A 265 8.65 -18.99 -6.06
CA ASP A 265 8.61 -18.70 -4.62
C ASP A 265 7.15 -18.53 -4.16
N SER A 266 6.27 -19.52 -4.46
CA SER A 266 4.93 -19.54 -3.87
C SER A 266 5.07 -19.65 -2.35
N PHE A 267 4.36 -18.80 -1.60
CA PHE A 267 4.29 -18.85 -0.13
C PHE A 267 3.49 -20.11 0.27
N ASN A 268 4.18 -21.25 0.21
CA ASN A 268 3.63 -22.60 0.42
C ASN A 268 3.43 -22.94 1.90
N ASP A 269 3.00 -24.16 2.20
CA ASP A 269 2.77 -24.62 3.56
C ASP A 269 4.02 -24.54 4.45
N ASP A 270 5.21 -24.82 3.90
CA ASP A 270 6.48 -24.66 4.63
C ASP A 270 6.75 -23.19 4.97
N ALA A 271 6.43 -22.26 4.06
CA ALA A 271 6.54 -20.83 4.32
C ALA A 271 5.51 -20.37 5.38
N GLN A 272 4.29 -20.92 5.39
CA GLN A 272 3.30 -20.67 6.44
C GLN A 272 3.78 -21.19 7.81
N ILE A 273 4.38 -22.38 7.85
CA ILE A 273 4.97 -22.96 9.08
C ILE A 273 6.14 -22.10 9.56
N ARG A 274 6.97 -21.59 8.64
CA ARG A 274 8.07 -20.69 8.95
C ARG A 274 7.56 -19.36 9.52
N LEU A 275 6.49 -18.81 8.93
CA LEU A 275 5.82 -17.62 9.46
C LEU A 275 5.28 -17.85 10.88
N LYS A 276 4.68 -18.99 11.14
CA LYS A 276 4.23 -19.37 12.49
C LYS A 276 5.39 -19.37 13.50
N LYS A 277 6.53 -19.98 13.15
CA LYS A 277 7.74 -19.95 14.00
C LYS A 277 8.23 -18.52 14.24
N PHE A 278 8.10 -17.65 13.25
CA PHE A 278 8.42 -16.24 13.40
C PHE A 278 7.45 -15.52 14.35
N CYS A 279 6.14 -15.82 14.27
CA CYS A 279 5.15 -15.35 15.24
C CYS A 279 5.46 -15.83 16.68
N ASP A 280 5.93 -17.08 16.86
CA ASP A 280 6.38 -17.58 18.15
C ASP A 280 7.56 -16.76 18.70
N ARG A 281 8.55 -16.52 17.87
CA ARG A 281 9.71 -15.68 18.24
C ARG A 281 9.30 -14.27 18.65
N ILE A 282 8.32 -13.68 17.96
CA ILE A 282 7.76 -12.36 18.31
C ILE A 282 7.08 -12.41 19.68
N ASN A 283 6.27 -13.47 19.91
CA ASN A 283 5.60 -13.69 21.18
C ASN A 283 6.59 -13.87 22.34
N ASP A 284 7.62 -14.68 22.14
CA ASP A 284 8.68 -14.94 23.12
C ASP A 284 9.50 -13.68 23.43
N GLY A 285 9.65 -12.78 22.43
CA GLY A 285 10.22 -11.45 22.60
C GLY A 285 9.31 -10.46 23.35
N GLY A 286 8.09 -10.85 23.70
CA GLY A 286 7.12 -9.99 24.39
C GLY A 286 6.37 -9.03 23.49
N TYR A 287 6.62 -9.06 22.18
CA TYR A 287 5.97 -8.19 21.19
C TYR A 287 4.58 -8.70 20.82
N LYS A 288 3.77 -7.84 20.21
CA LYS A 288 2.42 -8.17 19.79
C LYS A 288 2.34 -8.33 18.27
N PHE A 289 1.45 -9.24 17.82
CA PHE A 289 1.18 -9.38 16.40
C PHE A 289 -0.32 -9.57 16.12
N LEU A 290 -0.73 -9.08 14.95
CA LEU A 290 -2.00 -9.35 14.29
C LEU A 290 -1.70 -9.88 12.89
N LEU A 291 -2.17 -11.09 12.58
CA LEU A 291 -1.95 -11.74 11.29
C LEU A 291 -3.30 -11.99 10.63
N SER A 292 -3.45 -11.61 9.36
CA SER A 292 -4.58 -11.96 8.50
C SER A 292 -4.19 -13.03 7.50
N ASN A 293 -5.11 -13.98 7.22
CA ASN A 293 -4.93 -14.98 6.18
C ASN A 293 -6.29 -15.49 5.67
N SER A 294 -6.27 -16.31 4.60
CA SER A 294 -7.48 -16.97 4.11
C SER A 294 -8.02 -17.98 5.14
N ASP A 295 -9.33 -18.01 5.31
CA ASP A 295 -9.97 -19.11 6.05
C ASP A 295 -10.05 -20.35 5.14
N CYS A 296 -9.12 -21.27 5.32
CA CYS A 296 -9.03 -22.50 4.52
C CYS A 296 -9.97 -23.61 5.01
N LYS A 297 -10.92 -23.30 5.90
CA LYS A 297 -11.87 -24.29 6.43
C LYS A 297 -12.81 -24.75 5.31
N ARG A 298 -12.85 -26.07 5.06
CA ARG A 298 -13.81 -26.69 4.15
C ARG A 298 -15.13 -26.94 4.88
N GLU A 299 -16.24 -26.99 4.13
CA GLU A 299 -17.60 -27.12 4.69
C GLU A 299 -17.79 -28.32 5.64
N ASN A 300 -16.97 -29.39 5.49
CA ASN A 300 -17.07 -30.62 6.27
C ASN A 300 -15.90 -30.82 7.25
N GLU A 301 -15.05 -29.81 7.47
CA GLU A 301 -13.91 -29.89 8.38
C GLU A 301 -14.22 -29.14 9.67
N GLU A 302 -13.95 -29.75 10.83
CA GLU A 302 -14.06 -29.07 12.13
C GLU A 302 -12.98 -27.99 12.30
N LYS A 303 -11.78 -28.26 11.78
CA LYS A 303 -10.62 -27.36 11.86
C LYS A 303 -9.98 -27.16 10.50
N SER A 304 -9.41 -25.99 10.29
CA SER A 304 -8.58 -25.70 9.12
C SER A 304 -7.10 -25.91 9.41
N PHE A 305 -6.27 -25.93 8.37
CA PHE A 305 -4.81 -25.92 8.50
C PHE A 305 -4.30 -24.87 9.49
N PHE A 306 -4.89 -23.67 9.48
CA PHE A 306 -4.49 -22.59 10.36
C PHE A 306 -4.98 -22.75 11.79
N ASP A 307 -6.15 -23.39 12.02
CA ASP A 307 -6.64 -23.70 13.38
C ASP A 307 -5.66 -24.62 14.11
N ASP A 308 -5.08 -25.60 13.41
CA ASP A 308 -4.07 -26.48 14.00
C ASP A 308 -2.72 -25.80 14.15
N LEU A 309 -2.28 -25.04 13.12
CA LEU A 309 -0.98 -24.37 13.10
C LEU A 309 -0.86 -23.30 14.18
N PHE A 310 -1.92 -22.50 14.40
CA PHE A 310 -1.95 -21.38 15.35
C PHE A 310 -2.76 -21.67 16.61
N ASN A 311 -2.93 -22.93 17.00
CA ASN A 311 -3.76 -23.37 18.14
C ASN A 311 -3.38 -22.76 19.50
N ALA A 312 -2.16 -22.25 19.65
CA ALA A 312 -1.68 -21.56 20.85
C ALA A 312 -2.11 -20.09 20.92
N TYR A 313 -2.73 -19.55 19.87
CA TYR A 313 -3.09 -18.15 19.72
C TYR A 313 -4.59 -17.94 19.59
N GLN A 314 -5.04 -16.70 19.74
CA GLN A 314 -6.43 -16.35 19.49
C GLN A 314 -6.67 -16.31 17.99
N ILE A 315 -7.70 -17.02 17.51
CA ILE A 315 -8.11 -17.03 16.11
C ILE A 315 -9.55 -16.51 16.02
N ASP A 316 -9.73 -15.40 15.33
CA ASP A 316 -11.03 -14.81 15.02
C ASP A 316 -11.32 -14.93 13.51
N ARG A 317 -12.60 -14.97 13.15
CA ARG A 317 -13.05 -15.00 11.76
C ARG A 317 -13.77 -13.73 11.42
N VAL A 318 -13.31 -13.05 10.36
CA VAL A 318 -13.88 -11.78 9.87
C VAL A 318 -14.46 -11.97 8.47
N TRP A 319 -15.44 -11.13 8.13
CA TRP A 319 -16.11 -11.24 6.84
C TRP A 319 -15.46 -10.34 5.81
N ALA A 320 -14.95 -10.94 4.73
CA ALA A 320 -14.43 -10.25 3.57
C ALA A 320 -15.42 -10.32 2.40
N THR A 321 -15.61 -9.21 1.69
CA THR A 321 -16.40 -9.19 0.46
C THR A 321 -15.49 -9.30 -0.74
N ARG A 322 -15.57 -10.38 -1.51
CA ARG A 322 -14.83 -10.48 -2.78
C ARG A 322 -15.54 -9.68 -3.87
N SER A 323 -14.92 -8.58 -4.28
CA SER A 323 -15.38 -7.75 -5.41
C SER A 323 -15.06 -8.36 -6.78
N ILE A 324 -14.10 -9.29 -6.86
CA ILE A 324 -13.58 -9.85 -8.11
C ILE A 324 -13.72 -11.36 -8.10
N ASN A 325 -14.75 -11.85 -8.79
CA ASN A 325 -14.85 -13.24 -9.25
C ASN A 325 -15.40 -13.23 -10.67
N SER A 326 -14.77 -13.97 -11.56
CA SER A 326 -15.23 -14.14 -12.95
C SER A 326 -16.63 -14.77 -13.04
N ASN A 327 -17.05 -15.51 -12.01
CA ASN A 327 -18.40 -16.06 -11.90
C ASN A 327 -19.23 -15.26 -10.89
N PRO A 328 -20.28 -14.51 -11.32
CA PRO A 328 -21.11 -13.70 -10.43
C PRO A 328 -21.80 -14.51 -9.32
N SER A 329 -22.15 -15.77 -9.56
CA SER A 329 -22.82 -16.64 -8.57
C SER A 329 -21.87 -17.10 -7.44
N LYS A 330 -20.54 -16.93 -7.61
CA LYS A 330 -19.52 -17.22 -6.60
C LYS A 330 -19.00 -15.94 -5.91
N ARG A 331 -19.67 -14.79 -6.08
CA ARG A 331 -19.45 -13.56 -5.31
C ARG A 331 -20.17 -13.72 -3.98
N GLY A 332 -19.51 -14.30 -2.99
CA GLY A 332 -20.06 -14.51 -1.64
C GLY A 332 -19.20 -13.83 -0.59
N LYS A 333 -19.76 -13.70 0.60
CA LYS A 333 -18.97 -13.37 1.80
C LYS A 333 -18.03 -14.55 2.05
N LEU A 334 -16.73 -14.28 2.11
CA LEU A 334 -15.73 -15.24 2.52
C LEU A 334 -15.25 -14.85 3.92
N THR A 335 -14.92 -15.84 4.70
CA THR A 335 -14.25 -15.61 5.96
C THR A 335 -12.74 -15.49 5.72
N GLU A 336 -12.12 -14.56 6.42
CA GLU A 336 -10.67 -14.49 6.64
C GLU A 336 -10.42 -14.75 8.12
N ILE A 337 -9.26 -15.30 8.44
CA ILE A 337 -8.84 -15.49 9.82
C ILE A 337 -7.98 -14.32 10.27
N LEU A 338 -8.15 -13.94 11.53
CA LEU A 338 -7.25 -13.04 12.24
C LEU A 338 -6.62 -13.81 13.40
N VAL A 339 -5.29 -13.89 13.41
CA VAL A 339 -4.53 -14.56 14.47
C VAL A 339 -3.78 -13.50 15.27
N ARG A 340 -3.85 -13.59 16.61
CA ARG A 340 -3.20 -12.64 17.52
C ARG A 340 -2.71 -13.30 18.80
N ASN A 341 -1.64 -12.76 19.39
CA ASN A 341 -1.07 -13.25 20.65
C ASN A 341 -1.49 -12.41 21.87
N TYR A 342 -2.65 -11.76 21.82
CA TYR A 342 -3.22 -11.00 22.90
C TYR A 342 -4.74 -11.20 22.96
N ILE A 343 -5.31 -11.02 24.14
CA ILE A 343 -6.76 -11.13 24.36
C ILE A 343 -7.34 -9.70 24.37
N GLU A 344 -8.42 -9.52 23.65
CA GLU A 344 -9.20 -8.30 23.69
C GLU A 344 -10.05 -8.28 24.96
N ILE A 345 -9.91 -7.25 25.77
CA ILE A 345 -10.89 -6.96 26.82
C ILE A 345 -11.97 -6.12 26.15
N LYS A 346 -13.05 -6.77 25.71
CA LYS A 346 -14.24 -6.04 25.23
C LYS A 346 -14.65 -5.04 26.32
N LYS A 347 -14.53 -3.74 26.03
CA LYS A 347 -15.21 -2.72 26.85
C LYS A 347 -16.70 -3.04 26.79
N LYS A 348 -17.32 -3.36 27.94
CA LYS A 348 -18.77 -3.48 28.12
C LYS A 348 -19.44 -2.12 27.90
#